data_8fe3d8e768cb81244a76da311bac4f6b
#
_entry.id   8fe3d8e768cb81244a76da311bac4f6b
#
_cell.length_a   1.000
_cell.length_b   1.000
_cell.length_c   1.000
_cell.angle_alpha   90.00
_cell.angle_beta   90.00
_cell.angle_gamma   90.00
#
_symmetry.space_group_name_H-M   'P 1'
#
loop_
_entity.id
_entity.type
_entity.pdbx_description
1 polymer ?
#
loop_
_entity_poly.entity_id
_entity_poly.type
_entity_poly.pdbx_seq_one_letter_code
_entity_poly.pdbx_strand_id
1 'polypeptide(L)'
;MRKYTLILCFLLAAATASAARIDTVAVFSAKMQRDIPALVVVPDAGAGRRMPVLYLLHGYSGSYMTWQRDVTDLRPLADAYGMIIACPDGENSWYWDSPLDPASQFETFVSQEFPDWIDAHYPTIPSREGRAVTGLSMGGHGALWTALRHKDRFGAAGSTSGGVDIRPFPDSWEMKKQLGELKENPERWDAHTVINQIDGLRDGELALVIDCGYQDFFYRVNMNLHETLMQRGVGHDFLTRSGEHNSAYWSNSLPYQVLFFHRYFQRQTPRN
;
A
#
# COMPACT_ATOMS: atom_id res chain seq x y z
N MET A 1 -69.96 20.40 -9.65
CA MET A 1 -68.88 19.83 -8.80
C MET A 1 -67.63 19.79 -9.62
N ARG A 2 -66.64 20.70 -9.36
CA ARG A 2 -65.36 20.79 -10.06
C ARG A 2 -64.37 19.87 -9.34
N LYS A 3 -63.86 18.87 -10.03
CA LYS A 3 -62.77 17.98 -9.53
C LYS A 3 -61.45 18.70 -9.74
N TYR A 4 -60.74 19.06 -8.66
CA TYR A 4 -59.40 19.54 -8.70
C TYR A 4 -58.45 18.33 -8.68
N THR A 5 -57.74 18.10 -9.77
CA THR A 5 -56.65 17.12 -9.85
C THR A 5 -55.38 17.79 -9.35
N LEU A 6 -54.90 17.35 -8.18
CA LEU A 6 -53.63 17.77 -7.62
C LEU A 6 -52.51 17.03 -8.36
N ILE A 7 -51.73 17.72 -9.18
CA ILE A 7 -50.51 17.20 -9.79
C ILE A 7 -49.38 17.40 -8.81
N LEU A 8 -48.94 16.31 -8.19
CA LEU A 8 -47.78 16.30 -7.30
C LEU A 8 -46.52 16.19 -8.17
N CYS A 9 -45.84 17.30 -8.43
CA CYS A 9 -44.52 17.30 -9.09
C CYS A 9 -43.45 16.82 -8.10
N PHE A 10 -42.98 15.59 -8.24
CA PHE A 10 -41.77 15.12 -7.59
C PHE A 10 -40.56 15.77 -8.29
N LEU A 11 -39.95 16.76 -7.64
CA LEU A 11 -38.61 17.22 -7.99
C LEU A 11 -37.62 16.16 -7.56
N LEU A 12 -37.19 15.29 -8.49
CA LEU A 12 -35.99 14.51 -8.32
C LEU A 12 -34.80 15.49 -8.29
N ALA A 13 -34.31 15.82 -7.13
CA ALA A 13 -32.98 16.39 -7.00
C ALA A 13 -31.99 15.31 -7.46
N ALA A 14 -31.47 15.43 -8.67
CA ALA A 14 -30.31 14.65 -9.11
C ALA A 14 -29.15 15.10 -8.23
N ALA A 15 -28.87 14.34 -7.18
CA ALA A 15 -27.60 14.44 -6.51
C ALA A 15 -26.52 14.10 -7.55
N THR A 16 -25.76 15.08 -7.99
CA THR A 16 -24.54 14.84 -8.77
C THR A 16 -23.62 14.08 -7.83
N ALA A 17 -23.54 12.76 -8.03
CA ALA A 17 -22.54 11.97 -7.34
C ALA A 17 -21.19 12.51 -7.83
N SER A 18 -20.53 13.33 -7.00
CA SER A 18 -19.15 13.68 -7.22
C SER A 18 -18.33 12.40 -7.06
N ALA A 19 -17.41 12.16 -7.97
CA ALA A 19 -16.52 11.01 -7.89
C ALA A 19 -15.17 11.49 -7.33
N ALA A 20 -14.46 10.58 -6.66
CA ALA A 20 -13.09 10.84 -6.21
C ALA A 20 -12.26 11.44 -7.34
N ARG A 21 -11.53 12.51 -7.05
CA ARG A 21 -10.60 13.12 -8.01
C ARG A 21 -9.26 12.41 -7.98
N ILE A 22 -8.57 12.47 -9.11
CA ILE A 22 -7.20 11.97 -9.24
C ILE A 22 -6.28 13.16 -9.50
N ASP A 23 -5.29 13.31 -8.62
CA ASP A 23 -4.23 14.30 -8.76
C ASP A 23 -2.93 13.57 -9.15
N THR A 24 -2.24 14.04 -10.18
CA THR A 24 -0.86 13.63 -10.49
C THR A 24 0.07 14.72 -9.97
N VAL A 25 1.01 14.32 -9.14
CA VAL A 25 1.89 15.25 -8.42
C VAL A 25 3.36 14.85 -8.60
N ALA A 26 4.26 15.80 -8.40
CA ALA A 26 5.69 15.57 -8.31
C ALA A 26 6.14 15.97 -6.89
N VAL A 27 6.74 15.03 -6.19
CA VAL A 27 7.18 15.23 -4.80
C VAL A 27 8.69 15.25 -4.76
N PHE A 28 9.26 16.38 -4.35
CA PHE A 28 10.70 16.51 -4.25
C PHE A 28 11.26 15.65 -3.12
N SER A 29 12.13 14.71 -3.46
CA SER A 29 12.90 13.95 -2.49
C SER A 29 14.19 14.71 -2.14
N ALA A 30 14.29 15.16 -0.92
CA ALA A 30 15.51 15.81 -0.42
C ALA A 30 16.67 14.80 -0.32
N LYS A 31 16.36 13.53 -0.05
CA LYS A 31 17.36 12.48 0.02
C LYS A 31 17.96 12.13 -1.34
N MET A 32 17.12 12.09 -2.40
CA MET A 32 17.55 11.76 -3.76
C MET A 32 17.80 12.99 -4.65
N GLN A 33 17.51 14.22 -4.17
CA GLN A 33 17.69 15.50 -4.88
C GLN A 33 16.97 15.55 -6.25
N ARG A 34 15.77 14.97 -6.31
CA ARG A 34 14.94 14.94 -7.53
C ARG A 34 13.46 14.81 -7.22
N ASP A 35 12.63 15.14 -8.18
CA ASP A 35 11.18 14.94 -8.11
C ASP A 35 10.81 13.48 -8.38
N ILE A 36 9.93 12.94 -7.55
CA ILE A 36 9.35 11.61 -7.69
C ILE A 36 7.87 11.78 -8.00
N PRO A 37 7.37 11.24 -9.14
CA PRO A 37 5.98 11.35 -9.48
C PRO A 37 5.11 10.46 -8.58
N ALA A 38 3.88 10.90 -8.33
CA ALA A 38 2.89 10.13 -7.59
C ALA A 38 1.48 10.43 -8.10
N LEU A 39 0.57 9.48 -7.86
CA LEU A 39 -0.85 9.63 -8.08
C LEU A 39 -1.56 9.64 -6.73
N VAL A 40 -2.48 10.59 -6.54
CA VAL A 40 -3.27 10.70 -5.31
C VAL A 40 -4.76 10.68 -5.66
N VAL A 41 -5.49 9.71 -5.14
CA VAL A 41 -6.93 9.60 -5.28
C VAL A 41 -7.58 10.15 -4.03
N VAL A 42 -8.35 11.23 -4.18
CA VAL A 42 -8.98 11.94 -3.06
C VAL A 42 -10.49 11.74 -3.16
N PRO A 43 -11.10 11.06 -2.18
CA PRO A 43 -12.55 10.83 -2.19
C PRO A 43 -13.33 12.13 -2.01
N ASP A 44 -14.56 12.16 -2.49
CA ASP A 44 -15.50 13.23 -2.22
C ASP A 44 -16.16 13.06 -0.83
N ALA A 45 -15.37 13.26 0.21
CA ALA A 45 -15.80 13.01 1.59
C ALA A 45 -16.39 14.25 2.30
N GLY A 46 -16.71 15.31 1.56
CA GLY A 46 -17.16 16.59 2.12
C GLY A 46 -16.02 17.46 2.66
N ALA A 47 -16.17 18.77 2.53
CA ALA A 47 -15.16 19.74 2.91
C ALA A 47 -14.84 19.69 4.42
N GLY A 48 -13.54 19.64 4.76
CA GLY A 48 -13.05 19.83 6.14
C GLY A 48 -12.85 18.55 6.97
N ARG A 49 -13.20 17.37 6.46
CA ARG A 49 -12.96 16.11 7.16
C ARG A 49 -11.54 15.59 6.92
N ARG A 50 -10.81 15.29 7.98
CA ARG A 50 -9.53 14.58 7.87
C ARG A 50 -9.78 13.10 7.58
N MET A 51 -8.97 12.53 6.68
CA MET A 51 -9.12 11.17 6.16
C MET A 51 -7.86 10.34 6.42
N PRO A 52 -8.00 9.03 6.64
CA PRO A 52 -6.85 8.13 6.63
C PRO A 52 -6.27 8.01 5.22
N VAL A 53 -5.01 7.58 5.15
CA VAL A 53 -4.28 7.39 3.89
C VAL A 53 -3.85 5.94 3.74
N LEU A 54 -4.16 5.35 2.58
CA LEU A 54 -3.60 4.09 2.13
C LEU A 54 -2.50 4.38 1.10
N TYR A 55 -1.25 4.11 1.45
CA TYR A 55 -0.12 4.14 0.53
C TYR A 55 -0.08 2.84 -0.26
N LEU A 56 -0.07 2.91 -1.59
CA LEU A 56 -0.28 1.77 -2.47
C LEU A 56 0.90 1.62 -3.45
N LEU A 57 1.78 0.67 -3.18
CA LEU A 57 3.06 0.50 -3.84
C LEU A 57 2.94 -0.42 -5.06
N HIS A 58 3.59 -0.04 -6.18
CA HIS A 58 3.59 -0.82 -7.42
C HIS A 58 4.66 -1.93 -7.43
N GLY A 59 4.57 -2.85 -8.38
CA GLY A 59 5.54 -3.93 -8.60
C GLY A 59 6.73 -3.52 -9.47
N TYR A 60 7.68 -4.43 -9.61
CA TYR A 60 8.83 -4.28 -10.50
C TYR A 60 8.39 -3.95 -11.93
N SER A 61 9.11 -3.05 -12.60
CA SER A 61 8.79 -2.47 -13.91
C SER A 61 7.48 -1.69 -14.00
N GLY A 62 6.82 -1.46 -12.87
CA GLY A 62 5.64 -0.62 -12.79
C GLY A 62 5.98 0.86 -12.60
N SER A 63 4.96 1.65 -12.26
CA SER A 63 5.06 3.07 -11.95
C SER A 63 3.94 3.51 -11.01
N TYR A 64 3.94 4.75 -10.59
CA TYR A 64 2.84 5.38 -9.83
C TYR A 64 1.45 5.21 -10.49
N MET A 65 1.39 4.93 -11.79
CA MET A 65 0.15 4.73 -12.54
C MET A 65 -0.36 3.28 -12.52
N THR A 66 0.48 2.31 -12.15
CA THR A 66 0.20 0.87 -12.32
C THR A 66 -1.13 0.46 -11.70
N TRP A 67 -1.39 0.84 -10.47
CA TRP A 67 -2.65 0.45 -9.82
C TRP A 67 -3.87 1.00 -10.54
N GLN A 68 -3.87 2.31 -10.84
CA GLN A 68 -5.01 2.98 -11.46
C GLN A 68 -5.23 2.58 -12.93
N ARG A 69 -4.16 2.35 -13.67
CA ARG A 69 -4.24 2.09 -15.11
C ARG A 69 -4.30 0.60 -15.45
N ASP A 70 -3.48 -0.22 -14.76
CA ASP A 70 -3.21 -1.60 -15.19
C ASP A 70 -3.88 -2.64 -14.28
N VAL A 71 -4.33 -2.25 -13.09
CA VAL A 71 -4.93 -3.17 -12.12
C VAL A 71 -6.41 -2.88 -11.92
N THR A 72 -6.80 -1.70 -11.43
CA THR A 72 -8.21 -1.35 -11.18
C THR A 72 -8.40 0.16 -11.01
N ASP A 73 -9.60 0.67 -11.31
CA ASP A 73 -9.96 2.05 -10.96
C ASP A 73 -10.07 2.19 -9.43
N LEU A 74 -9.24 3.07 -8.86
CA LEU A 74 -9.15 3.28 -7.42
C LEU A 74 -10.24 4.21 -6.87
N ARG A 75 -10.89 5.03 -7.72
CA ARG A 75 -11.89 6.01 -7.30
C ARG A 75 -13.06 5.40 -6.53
N PRO A 76 -13.69 4.30 -7.00
CA PRO A 76 -14.78 3.68 -6.25
C PRO A 76 -14.37 3.17 -4.86
N LEU A 77 -13.12 2.70 -4.71
CA LEU A 77 -12.60 2.26 -3.43
C LEU A 77 -12.34 3.44 -2.48
N ALA A 78 -11.75 4.53 -3.00
CA ALA A 78 -11.53 5.75 -2.22
C ALA A 78 -12.85 6.31 -1.69
N ASP A 79 -13.88 6.44 -2.54
CA ASP A 79 -15.21 6.95 -2.17
C ASP A 79 -15.94 6.02 -1.20
N ALA A 80 -15.99 4.73 -1.48
CA ALA A 80 -16.73 3.76 -0.67
C ALA A 80 -16.19 3.65 0.77
N TYR A 81 -14.89 3.82 0.93
CA TYR A 81 -14.22 3.65 2.23
C TYR A 81 -13.74 4.96 2.86
N GLY A 82 -13.90 6.10 2.19
CA GLY A 82 -13.59 7.42 2.72
C GLY A 82 -12.11 7.58 3.09
N MET A 83 -11.20 7.07 2.26
CA MET A 83 -9.76 7.15 2.47
C MET A 83 -9.04 7.71 1.24
N ILE A 84 -8.00 8.49 1.45
CA ILE A 84 -7.08 8.89 0.39
C ILE A 84 -6.24 7.68 0.00
N ILE A 85 -6.04 7.46 -1.31
CA ILE A 85 -5.12 6.43 -1.82
C ILE A 85 -3.97 7.13 -2.52
N ALA A 86 -2.74 6.91 -2.04
CA ALA A 86 -1.54 7.58 -2.54
C ALA A 86 -0.56 6.55 -3.12
N CYS A 87 -0.27 6.68 -4.42
CA CYS A 87 0.55 5.75 -5.19
C CYS A 87 1.85 6.46 -5.62
N PRO A 88 2.95 6.35 -4.86
CA PRO A 88 4.23 6.89 -5.28
C PRO A 88 4.88 6.04 -6.36
N ASP A 89 5.72 6.65 -7.21
CA ASP A 89 6.68 5.88 -7.98
C ASP A 89 7.75 5.32 -7.05
N GLY A 90 8.13 4.09 -7.29
CA GLY A 90 9.19 3.40 -6.56
C GLY A 90 10.30 2.91 -7.49
N GLU A 91 10.17 3.17 -8.80
CA GLU A 91 11.07 2.64 -9.83
C GLU A 91 11.28 1.11 -9.66
N ASN A 92 12.50 0.63 -9.83
CA ASN A 92 12.89 -0.76 -9.59
C ASN A 92 13.71 -0.90 -8.30
N SER A 93 13.43 -0.07 -7.30
CA SER A 93 14.24 0.09 -6.08
C SER A 93 13.99 -0.97 -5.00
N TRP A 94 12.94 -1.80 -5.14
CA TRP A 94 12.46 -2.67 -4.06
C TRP A 94 12.07 -1.89 -2.78
N TYR A 95 11.92 -0.57 -2.91
CA TYR A 95 11.64 0.36 -1.81
C TYR A 95 12.70 0.36 -0.72
N TRP A 96 13.95 0.08 -1.08
CA TRP A 96 15.11 0.17 -0.21
C TRP A 96 15.79 1.53 -0.31
N ASP A 97 16.51 1.90 0.73
CA ASP A 97 17.62 2.84 0.60
C ASP A 97 18.82 2.02 0.15
N SER A 98 19.17 2.12 -1.13
CA SER A 98 20.25 1.31 -1.69
C SER A 98 21.59 1.64 -1.03
N PRO A 99 22.32 0.63 -0.52
CA PRO A 99 23.64 0.84 0.00
C PRO A 99 24.70 1.10 -1.09
N LEU A 100 24.33 0.93 -2.37
CA LEU A 100 25.23 1.06 -3.51
C LEU A 100 24.93 2.29 -4.37
N ASP A 101 23.69 2.79 -4.35
CA ASP A 101 23.26 3.89 -5.18
C ASP A 101 22.59 4.99 -4.34
N PRO A 102 23.25 6.12 -4.12
CA PRO A 102 22.69 7.24 -3.36
C PRO A 102 21.52 7.93 -4.07
N ALA A 103 21.30 7.68 -5.37
CA ALA A 103 20.13 8.16 -6.10
C ALA A 103 18.89 7.26 -5.95
N SER A 104 19.01 6.13 -5.26
CA SER A 104 17.93 5.18 -4.99
C SER A 104 17.72 5.01 -3.48
N GLN A 105 17.01 5.96 -2.86
CA GLN A 105 16.78 6.03 -1.41
C GLN A 105 15.26 6.02 -1.13
N PHE A 106 14.60 4.95 -1.57
CA PHE A 106 13.15 4.88 -1.58
C PHE A 106 12.54 4.45 -0.25
N GLU A 107 13.28 3.81 0.67
CA GLU A 107 12.81 3.59 2.05
C GLU A 107 12.59 4.94 2.75
N THR A 108 13.56 5.84 2.70
CA THR A 108 13.43 7.19 3.25
C THR A 108 12.28 7.94 2.57
N PHE A 109 12.17 7.87 1.25
CA PHE A 109 11.12 8.55 0.51
C PHE A 109 9.73 8.08 0.94
N VAL A 110 9.47 6.78 0.92
CA VAL A 110 8.13 6.22 1.19
C VAL A 110 7.77 6.26 2.68
N SER A 111 8.76 6.16 3.58
CA SER A 111 8.47 6.17 5.02
C SER A 111 8.38 7.57 5.63
N GLN A 112 9.04 8.56 5.05
CA GLN A 112 9.16 9.90 5.63
C GLN A 112 8.72 11.01 4.67
N GLU A 113 9.46 11.22 3.57
CA GLU A 113 9.29 12.39 2.71
C GLU A 113 7.90 12.43 2.05
N PHE A 114 7.46 11.32 1.48
CA PHE A 114 6.17 11.23 0.81
C PHE A 114 4.98 11.36 1.79
N PRO A 115 4.92 10.66 2.93
CA PRO A 115 3.87 10.87 3.93
C PRO A 115 3.82 12.29 4.47
N ASP A 116 4.96 12.92 4.74
CA ASP A 116 5.01 14.30 5.25
C ASP A 116 4.51 15.29 4.18
N TRP A 117 4.85 15.06 2.91
CA TRP A 117 4.33 15.87 1.80
C TRP A 117 2.81 15.68 1.64
N ILE A 118 2.30 14.46 1.70
CA ILE A 118 0.85 14.16 1.63
C ILE A 118 0.10 14.86 2.76
N ASP A 119 0.61 14.81 3.98
CA ASP A 119 -0.02 15.46 5.14
C ASP A 119 -0.05 17.00 5.02
N ALA A 120 0.95 17.58 4.36
CA ALA A 120 1.01 19.02 4.12
C ALA A 120 0.03 19.50 3.02
N HIS A 121 -0.35 18.64 2.08
CA HIS A 121 -1.12 19.04 0.89
C HIS A 121 -2.55 18.49 0.86
N TYR A 122 -2.89 17.50 1.70
CA TYR A 122 -4.20 16.86 1.74
C TYR A 122 -4.76 16.81 3.16
N PRO A 123 -6.09 16.75 3.33
CA PRO A 123 -6.73 16.70 4.65
C PRO A 123 -6.60 15.30 5.28
N THR A 124 -5.41 14.95 5.71
CA THR A 124 -5.08 13.64 6.27
C THR A 124 -5.19 13.60 7.80
N ILE A 125 -5.22 12.39 8.36
CA ILE A 125 -4.95 12.11 9.77
C ILE A 125 -3.44 11.88 9.89
N PRO A 126 -2.63 12.87 10.37
CA PRO A 126 -1.16 12.84 10.27
C PRO A 126 -0.52 12.06 11.41
N SER A 127 -1.04 10.85 11.68
CA SER A 127 -0.51 9.94 12.70
C SER A 127 -0.40 8.52 12.14
N ARG A 128 0.33 7.65 12.84
CA ARG A 128 0.46 6.25 12.44
C ARG A 128 -0.88 5.52 12.34
N GLU A 129 -1.82 5.91 13.19
CA GLU A 129 -3.18 5.35 13.23
C GLU A 129 -3.98 5.70 11.99
N GLY A 130 -3.64 6.81 11.33
CA GLY A 130 -4.24 7.26 10.06
C GLY A 130 -3.51 6.75 8.82
N ARG A 131 -2.45 5.95 8.94
CA ARG A 131 -1.64 5.50 7.80
C ARG A 131 -1.57 3.98 7.71
N ALA A 132 -1.87 3.46 6.53
CA ALA A 132 -1.63 2.07 6.13
C ALA A 132 -0.81 2.04 4.83
N VAL A 133 -0.04 0.98 4.63
CA VAL A 133 0.74 0.77 3.41
C VAL A 133 0.54 -0.65 2.90
N THR A 134 0.32 -0.81 1.60
CA THR A 134 0.25 -2.11 0.93
C THR A 134 0.79 -2.00 -0.49
N GLY A 135 0.92 -3.12 -1.16
CA GLY A 135 1.39 -3.14 -2.54
C GLY A 135 1.38 -4.53 -3.14
N LEU A 136 1.71 -4.60 -4.43
CA LEU A 136 1.82 -5.85 -5.17
C LEU A 136 3.28 -6.20 -5.47
N SER A 137 3.65 -7.49 -5.42
CA SER A 137 4.97 -7.97 -5.86
C SER A 137 6.13 -7.27 -5.13
N MET A 138 7.00 -6.56 -5.84
CA MET A 138 8.00 -5.67 -5.26
C MET A 138 7.37 -4.66 -4.27
N GLY A 139 6.19 -4.12 -4.58
CA GLY A 139 5.46 -3.22 -3.68
C GLY A 139 4.90 -3.92 -2.44
N GLY A 140 4.55 -5.20 -2.54
CA GLY A 140 4.17 -6.03 -1.38
C GLY A 140 5.35 -6.27 -0.43
N HIS A 141 6.54 -6.49 -0.98
CA HIS A 141 7.80 -6.45 -0.23
C HIS A 141 7.99 -5.09 0.43
N GLY A 142 7.96 -4.01 -0.39
CA GLY A 142 8.21 -2.65 0.08
C GLY A 142 7.26 -2.18 1.17
N ALA A 143 5.99 -2.58 1.09
CA ALA A 143 4.99 -2.22 2.09
C ALA A 143 5.28 -2.85 3.47
N LEU A 144 5.56 -4.15 3.50
CA LEU A 144 5.94 -4.83 4.75
C LEU A 144 7.30 -4.35 5.25
N TRP A 145 8.28 -4.20 4.35
CA TRP A 145 9.60 -3.65 4.66
C TRP A 145 9.49 -2.30 5.36
N THR A 146 8.78 -1.35 4.74
CA THR A 146 8.58 -0.01 5.27
C THR A 146 7.89 -0.03 6.63
N ALA A 147 6.75 -0.73 6.76
CA ALA A 147 5.99 -0.72 8.01
C ALA A 147 6.70 -1.40 9.18
N LEU A 148 7.40 -2.51 8.94
CA LEU A 148 8.14 -3.23 9.97
C LEU A 148 9.29 -2.39 10.55
N ARG A 149 9.94 -1.58 9.72
CA ARG A 149 11.07 -0.73 10.10
C ARG A 149 10.64 0.65 10.62
N HIS A 150 9.45 1.10 10.25
CA HIS A 150 8.90 2.43 10.59
C HIS A 150 7.53 2.30 11.27
N LYS A 151 7.45 1.49 12.34
CA LYS A 151 6.22 1.25 13.12
C LYS A 151 5.68 2.51 13.80
N ASP A 152 6.49 3.51 13.98
CA ASP A 152 6.11 4.84 14.43
C ASP A 152 5.36 5.66 13.37
N ARG A 153 5.50 5.30 12.10
CA ARG A 153 4.90 6.01 10.95
C ARG A 153 3.64 5.33 10.41
N PHE A 154 3.57 3.99 10.49
CA PHE A 154 2.46 3.18 9.96
C PHE A 154 1.88 2.29 11.04
N GLY A 155 0.54 2.21 11.10
CA GLY A 155 -0.14 1.34 12.05
C GLY A 155 -0.69 0.06 11.42
N ALA A 156 -0.76 -0.01 10.09
CA ALA A 156 -1.19 -1.19 9.36
C ALA A 156 -0.38 -1.39 8.08
N ALA A 157 -0.17 -2.64 7.70
CA ALA A 157 0.51 -3.00 6.46
C ALA A 157 -0.11 -4.22 5.79
N GLY A 158 0.04 -4.28 4.47
CA GLY A 158 -0.38 -5.42 3.67
C GLY A 158 0.61 -5.80 2.59
N SER A 159 0.39 -6.97 2.02
CA SER A 159 1.17 -7.48 0.89
C SER A 159 0.29 -8.32 0.00
N THR A 160 0.30 -8.05 -1.30
CA THR A 160 -0.28 -8.94 -2.32
C THR A 160 0.84 -9.52 -3.16
N SER A 161 0.96 -10.85 -3.19
CA SER A 161 2.01 -11.53 -3.97
C SER A 161 3.41 -10.99 -3.70
N GLY A 162 3.74 -10.64 -2.46
CA GLY A 162 4.99 -9.95 -2.12
C GLY A 162 6.22 -10.84 -2.18
N GLY A 163 7.36 -10.30 -2.62
CA GLY A 163 8.66 -10.94 -2.54
C GLY A 163 9.24 -10.90 -1.12
N VAL A 164 8.56 -11.51 -0.15
CA VAL A 164 8.86 -11.39 1.29
C VAL A 164 10.12 -12.13 1.74
N ASP A 165 10.60 -13.07 0.94
CA ASP A 165 11.95 -13.62 1.00
C ASP A 165 12.57 -13.56 -0.40
N ILE A 166 13.59 -12.73 -0.56
CA ILE A 166 14.23 -12.45 -1.85
C ILE A 166 15.38 -13.40 -2.16
N ARG A 167 15.91 -14.11 -1.17
CA ARG A 167 17.13 -14.93 -1.28
C ARG A 167 17.02 -16.11 -2.25
N PRO A 168 15.84 -16.72 -2.47
CA PRO A 168 15.67 -17.75 -3.51
C PRO A 168 15.76 -17.22 -4.95
N PHE A 169 15.80 -15.90 -5.16
CA PHE A 169 15.69 -15.25 -6.47
C PHE A 169 16.85 -14.28 -6.78
N PRO A 170 18.12 -14.63 -6.52
CA PRO A 170 19.24 -13.68 -6.50
C PRO A 170 19.51 -13.01 -7.85
N ASP A 171 19.17 -13.66 -8.96
CA ASP A 171 19.42 -13.17 -10.31
C ASP A 171 18.21 -12.48 -10.95
N SER A 172 17.13 -12.28 -10.17
CA SER A 172 15.87 -11.74 -10.68
C SER A 172 15.71 -10.25 -10.34
N TRP A 173 14.89 -9.55 -11.16
CA TRP A 173 14.39 -8.19 -10.91
C TRP A 173 15.46 -7.18 -10.48
N GLU A 174 16.67 -7.30 -11.01
CA GLU A 174 17.78 -6.37 -10.82
C GLU A 174 18.17 -6.12 -9.35
N MET A 175 17.74 -6.96 -8.40
CA MET A 175 18.03 -6.78 -6.97
C MET A 175 19.53 -6.65 -6.68
N LYS A 176 20.36 -7.34 -7.44
CA LYS A 176 21.81 -7.23 -7.31
C LYS A 176 22.39 -5.87 -7.70
N LYS A 177 21.67 -5.05 -8.47
CA LYS A 177 22.08 -3.65 -8.70
C LYS A 177 21.96 -2.82 -7.42
N GLN A 178 20.99 -3.18 -6.56
CA GLN A 178 20.75 -2.51 -5.30
C GLN A 178 21.61 -3.08 -4.16
N LEU A 179 21.81 -4.40 -4.14
CA LEU A 179 22.41 -5.10 -3.00
C LEU A 179 23.81 -5.70 -3.27
N GLY A 180 24.25 -5.76 -4.53
CA GLY A 180 25.42 -6.54 -4.95
C GLY A 180 25.09 -8.05 -5.08
N GLU A 181 26.04 -8.84 -5.55
CA GLU A 181 25.85 -10.29 -5.71
C GLU A 181 25.62 -10.95 -4.35
N LEU A 182 24.62 -11.87 -4.27
CA LEU A 182 24.28 -12.56 -3.02
C LEU A 182 25.48 -13.32 -2.42
N LYS A 183 26.27 -13.98 -3.27
CA LYS A 183 27.44 -14.77 -2.82
C LYS A 183 28.52 -13.92 -2.15
N GLU A 184 28.62 -12.65 -2.56
CA GLU A 184 29.61 -11.70 -2.05
C GLU A 184 29.07 -10.89 -0.87
N ASN A 185 27.74 -10.77 -0.76
CA ASN A 185 27.07 -9.90 0.22
C ASN A 185 25.89 -10.60 0.91
N PRO A 186 26.03 -11.82 1.45
CA PRO A 186 24.90 -12.57 2.02
C PRO A 186 24.22 -11.84 3.17
N GLU A 187 24.98 -11.19 4.04
CA GLU A 187 24.46 -10.42 5.16
C GLU A 187 23.59 -9.23 4.71
N ARG A 188 23.95 -8.60 3.59
CA ARG A 188 23.18 -7.49 3.02
C ARG A 188 21.84 -7.97 2.50
N TRP A 189 21.79 -9.12 1.83
CA TRP A 189 20.55 -9.75 1.38
C TRP A 189 19.67 -10.17 2.55
N ASP A 190 20.25 -10.76 3.58
CA ASP A 190 19.54 -11.11 4.81
C ASP A 190 18.95 -9.87 5.48
N ALA A 191 19.73 -8.78 5.56
CA ALA A 191 19.28 -7.52 6.16
C ALA A 191 18.16 -6.83 5.36
N HIS A 192 18.01 -7.11 4.04
CA HIS A 192 16.99 -6.53 3.17
C HIS A 192 15.83 -7.50 2.86
N THR A 193 15.72 -8.59 3.59
CA THR A 193 14.66 -9.58 3.44
C THR A 193 13.57 -9.37 4.48
N VAL A 194 12.30 -9.26 4.06
CA VAL A 194 11.15 -8.95 4.93
C VAL A 194 10.98 -9.95 6.06
N ILE A 195 11.07 -11.28 5.77
CA ILE A 195 10.87 -12.30 6.80
C ILE A 195 11.89 -12.20 7.96
N ASN A 196 13.05 -11.59 7.72
CA ASN A 196 14.06 -11.36 8.77
C ASN A 196 13.75 -10.09 9.61
N GLN A 197 12.85 -9.21 9.14
CA GLN A 197 12.47 -7.99 9.88
C GLN A 197 11.42 -8.25 10.98
N ILE A 198 10.79 -9.43 10.98
CA ILE A 198 9.74 -9.74 11.97
C ILE A 198 10.31 -10.13 13.33
N ASP A 199 11.63 -10.26 13.50
CA ASP A 199 12.26 -10.69 14.75
C ASP A 199 11.93 -9.79 15.95
N GLY A 200 11.82 -8.49 15.73
CA GLY A 200 11.46 -7.50 16.75
C GLY A 200 9.98 -7.15 16.80
N LEU A 201 9.12 -7.83 16.03
CA LEU A 201 7.69 -7.53 15.97
C LEU A 201 6.94 -8.25 17.11
N ARG A 202 6.17 -7.49 17.88
CA ARG A 202 5.25 -8.01 18.91
C ARG A 202 3.82 -7.99 18.39
N ASP A 203 3.00 -8.89 18.92
CA ASP A 203 1.57 -8.93 18.61
C ASP A 203 0.90 -7.58 18.88
N GLY A 204 0.04 -7.15 17.92
CA GLY A 204 -0.68 -5.89 18.00
C GLY A 204 0.13 -4.61 17.69
N GLU A 205 1.45 -4.69 17.45
CA GLU A 205 2.23 -3.49 17.04
C GLU A 205 1.86 -3.00 15.63
N LEU A 206 1.52 -3.91 14.72
CA LEU A 206 1.01 -3.61 13.39
C LEU A 206 -0.23 -4.48 13.09
N ALA A 207 -1.23 -3.90 12.44
CA ALA A 207 -2.28 -4.69 11.81
C ALA A 207 -1.77 -5.19 10.45
N LEU A 208 -1.75 -6.51 10.24
CA LEU A 208 -1.12 -7.12 9.07
C LEU A 208 -2.12 -7.92 8.24
N VAL A 209 -2.05 -7.77 6.89
CA VAL A 209 -2.77 -8.60 5.93
C VAL A 209 -1.82 -9.06 4.82
N ILE A 210 -1.77 -10.36 4.58
CA ILE A 210 -0.92 -10.98 3.54
C ILE A 210 -1.83 -11.76 2.60
N ASP A 211 -1.66 -11.57 1.30
CA ASP A 211 -2.47 -12.20 0.27
C ASP A 211 -1.57 -12.73 -0.87
N CYS A 212 -1.71 -14.00 -1.23
CA CYS A 212 -0.95 -14.59 -2.33
C CYS A 212 -1.71 -15.74 -2.98
N GLY A 213 -1.78 -15.74 -4.31
CA GLY A 213 -2.36 -16.84 -5.08
C GLY A 213 -1.52 -18.11 -4.96
N TYR A 214 -2.17 -19.26 -4.83
CA TYR A 214 -1.41 -20.51 -4.65
C TYR A 214 -0.72 -21.03 -5.92
N GLN A 215 -0.93 -20.39 -7.07
CA GLN A 215 -0.20 -20.64 -8.31
C GLN A 215 0.90 -19.58 -8.57
N ASP A 216 1.04 -18.59 -7.68
CA ASP A 216 2.07 -17.57 -7.73
C ASP A 216 3.44 -18.14 -7.36
N PHE A 217 4.49 -17.73 -8.06
CA PHE A 217 5.85 -18.18 -7.76
C PHE A 217 6.36 -17.69 -6.40
N PHE A 218 5.77 -16.62 -5.83
CA PHE A 218 6.04 -16.17 -4.46
C PHE A 218 5.18 -16.87 -3.39
N TYR A 219 4.29 -17.79 -3.78
CA TYR A 219 3.39 -18.43 -2.81
C TYR A 219 4.13 -19.08 -1.65
N ARG A 220 5.19 -19.84 -1.94
CA ARG A 220 5.94 -20.55 -0.90
C ARG A 220 6.57 -19.59 0.12
N VAL A 221 7.18 -18.49 -0.32
CA VAL A 221 7.79 -17.52 0.60
C VAL A 221 6.76 -16.78 1.44
N ASN A 222 5.55 -16.53 0.91
CA ASN A 222 4.44 -15.95 1.67
C ASN A 222 3.86 -16.95 2.68
N MET A 223 3.77 -18.25 2.35
CA MET A 223 3.41 -19.30 3.32
C MET A 223 4.43 -19.39 4.45
N ASN A 224 5.72 -19.33 4.16
CA ASN A 224 6.76 -19.34 5.18
C ASN A 224 6.66 -18.13 6.12
N LEU A 225 6.36 -16.94 5.57
CA LEU A 225 6.12 -15.74 6.40
C LEU A 225 4.89 -15.93 7.31
N HIS A 226 3.78 -16.44 6.77
CA HIS A 226 2.57 -16.75 7.53
C HIS A 226 2.87 -17.72 8.68
N GLU A 227 3.50 -18.85 8.39
CA GLU A 227 3.86 -19.86 9.39
C GLU A 227 4.78 -19.29 10.48
N THR A 228 5.74 -18.44 10.08
CA THR A 228 6.67 -17.81 11.02
C THR A 228 5.95 -16.81 11.93
N LEU A 229 5.02 -16.00 11.40
CA LEU A 229 4.19 -15.09 12.20
C LEU A 229 3.31 -15.86 13.20
N MET A 230 2.70 -16.97 12.77
CA MET A 230 1.91 -17.85 13.67
C MET A 230 2.78 -18.44 14.78
N GLN A 231 3.97 -18.96 14.47
CA GLN A 231 4.89 -19.53 15.46
C GLN A 231 5.34 -18.49 16.50
N ARG A 232 5.39 -17.21 16.11
CA ARG A 232 5.73 -16.10 16.99
C ARG A 232 4.52 -15.53 17.75
N GLY A 233 3.31 -16.02 17.49
CA GLY A 233 2.07 -15.50 18.09
C GLY A 233 1.71 -14.10 17.62
N VAL A 234 2.14 -13.68 16.42
CA VAL A 234 1.80 -12.38 15.82
C VAL A 234 0.51 -12.51 15.00
N GLY A 235 -0.54 -11.81 15.44
CA GLY A 235 -1.84 -11.76 14.76
C GLY A 235 -1.75 -11.10 13.38
N HIS A 236 -2.31 -11.77 12.37
CA HIS A 236 -2.39 -11.27 10.99
C HIS A 236 -3.49 -12.00 10.22
N ASP A 237 -4.02 -11.35 9.19
CA ASP A 237 -4.89 -12.00 8.22
C ASP A 237 -4.02 -12.59 7.08
N PHE A 238 -4.25 -13.86 6.76
CA PHE A 238 -3.63 -14.51 5.60
C PHE A 238 -4.71 -15.00 4.64
N LEU A 239 -4.67 -14.48 3.40
CA LEU A 239 -5.60 -14.87 2.34
C LEU A 239 -4.86 -15.61 1.24
N THR A 240 -5.44 -16.73 0.82
CA THR A 240 -4.95 -17.45 -0.36
C THR A 240 -6.11 -18.00 -1.16
N ARG A 241 -6.00 -17.95 -2.47
CA ARG A 241 -6.99 -18.44 -3.44
C ARG A 241 -6.33 -18.80 -4.75
N SER A 242 -7.10 -19.39 -5.68
CA SER A 242 -6.64 -19.63 -7.04
C SER A 242 -6.23 -18.32 -7.70
N GLY A 243 -5.05 -18.31 -8.30
CA GLY A 243 -4.51 -17.19 -9.04
C GLY A 243 -3.00 -17.20 -9.12
N GLU A 244 -2.51 -16.50 -10.12
CA GLU A 244 -1.12 -16.37 -10.51
C GLU A 244 -0.59 -14.96 -10.22
N HIS A 245 0.68 -14.72 -10.51
CA HIS A 245 1.34 -13.42 -10.38
C HIS A 245 0.94 -12.45 -11.50
N ASN A 246 -0.29 -11.93 -11.47
CA ASN A 246 -0.82 -11.08 -12.53
C ASN A 246 -1.88 -10.07 -12.05
N SER A 247 -2.20 -9.09 -12.92
CA SER A 247 -3.16 -8.01 -12.62
C SER A 247 -4.57 -8.52 -12.30
N ALA A 248 -5.00 -9.65 -12.87
CA ALA A 248 -6.32 -10.23 -12.58
C ALA A 248 -6.41 -10.67 -11.11
N TYR A 249 -5.35 -11.28 -10.58
CA TYR A 249 -5.28 -11.64 -9.17
C TYR A 249 -5.24 -10.40 -8.28
N TRP A 250 -4.40 -9.43 -8.60
CA TRP A 250 -4.23 -8.22 -7.78
C TRP A 250 -5.48 -7.33 -7.76
N SER A 251 -6.19 -7.23 -8.90
CA SER A 251 -7.48 -6.53 -8.97
C SER A 251 -8.53 -7.17 -8.05
N ASN A 252 -8.57 -8.51 -7.99
CA ASN A 252 -9.47 -9.23 -7.10
C ASN A 252 -9.03 -9.16 -5.62
N SER A 253 -7.74 -9.01 -5.35
CA SER A 253 -7.15 -8.98 -4.01
C SER A 253 -7.35 -7.62 -3.31
N LEU A 254 -7.18 -6.52 -4.03
CA LEU A 254 -7.19 -5.17 -3.46
C LEU A 254 -8.44 -4.83 -2.64
N PRO A 255 -9.69 -5.14 -3.07
CA PRO A 255 -10.87 -4.86 -2.27
C PRO A 255 -10.88 -5.50 -0.87
N TYR A 256 -10.32 -6.70 -0.73
CA TYR A 256 -10.20 -7.37 0.58
C TYR A 256 -9.22 -6.64 1.49
N GLN A 257 -8.09 -6.19 0.95
CA GLN A 257 -7.10 -5.42 1.71
C GLN A 257 -7.65 -4.04 2.08
N VAL A 258 -8.33 -3.35 1.15
CA VAL A 258 -8.96 -2.05 1.45
C VAL A 258 -10.01 -2.19 2.55
N LEU A 259 -10.83 -3.25 2.55
CA LEU A 259 -11.78 -3.54 3.63
C LEU A 259 -11.05 -3.79 4.97
N PHE A 260 -9.94 -4.53 4.96
CA PHE A 260 -9.13 -4.75 6.16
C PHE A 260 -8.62 -3.42 6.74
N PHE A 261 -8.03 -2.55 5.91
CA PHE A 261 -7.55 -1.24 6.35
C PHE A 261 -8.67 -0.31 6.80
N HIS A 262 -9.80 -0.31 6.11
CA HIS A 262 -10.97 0.45 6.54
C HIS A 262 -11.42 0.05 7.97
N ARG A 263 -11.49 -1.27 8.26
CA ARG A 263 -11.80 -1.77 9.59
C ARG A 263 -10.74 -1.39 10.62
N TYR A 264 -9.47 -1.38 10.23
CA TYR A 264 -8.39 -0.89 11.07
C TYR A 264 -8.62 0.57 11.43
N PHE A 265 -8.80 1.46 10.46
CA PHE A 265 -9.01 2.89 10.67
C PHE A 265 -10.26 3.19 11.52
N GLN A 266 -11.35 2.44 11.32
CA GLN A 266 -12.56 2.60 12.13
C GLN A 266 -12.33 2.28 13.61
N ARG A 267 -11.45 1.33 13.93
CA ARG A 267 -11.11 0.97 15.32
C ARG A 267 -10.23 2.03 15.99
N GLN A 268 -9.48 2.82 15.23
CA GLN A 268 -8.64 3.91 15.75
C GLN A 268 -9.44 5.19 16.01
N THR A 269 -10.61 5.35 15.39
CA THR A 269 -11.46 6.52 15.63
C THR A 269 -12.25 6.32 16.92
N PRO A 270 -12.12 7.24 17.93
CA PRO A 270 -12.92 7.16 19.14
C PRO A 270 -14.42 7.09 18.77
N ARG A 271 -15.15 6.13 19.33
CA ARG A 271 -16.62 6.12 19.23
C ARG A 271 -17.12 7.23 20.14
N ASN A 272 -17.66 8.31 19.55
CA ASN A 272 -18.39 9.36 20.28
C ASN A 272 -19.66 8.78 20.89
#